data_8956d17e815d382fa9b3010930eab5be
#
_entry.id   8956d17e815d382fa9b3010930eab5be
#
_cell.length_a   1.000
_cell.length_b   1.000
_cell.length_c   1.000
_cell.angle_alpha   90.00
_cell.angle_beta   90.00
_cell.angle_gamma   90.00
#
_symmetry.space_group_name_H-M   'P 1'
#
loop_
_entity.id
_entity.type
_entity.pdbx_description
1 polymer ?
#
loop_
_entity_poly.entity_id
_entity_poly.type
_entity_poly.pdbx_seq_one_letter_code
_entity_poly.pdbx_strand_id
1 'polypeptide(L)'
;YVFSYAESHLKSVNHTLVYTLIFIGVAFMMFLNYVYFLYRNKKRVENELKLIEQERQSLPEPVRMAMNNVEDDFHQSEFYLSLRKKISRGERLNKDDWNGIEEHFKRVYPRFNSTLLTLRNMSEIEMQVCQLLKLNVSPSDIATVLCKDKSSISSIRSRLYSKVFDKKGSSKDWDEFIYSL
;
A
#
# COMPACT_ATOMS: atom_id res chain seq x y z
N TYR A 1 -28.16 -46.02 -42.26
CA TYR A 1 -27.44 -46.03 -40.94
C TYR A 1 -26.23 -45.10 -40.90
N VAL A 2 -25.35 -45.07 -41.94
CA VAL A 2 -24.16 -44.23 -41.98
C VAL A 2 -24.47 -42.72 -42.07
N PHE A 3 -25.49 -42.32 -42.83
CA PHE A 3 -25.88 -40.93 -42.98
C PHE A 3 -26.48 -40.33 -41.66
N SER A 4 -27.26 -41.09 -40.95
CA SER A 4 -27.85 -40.65 -39.69
C SER A 4 -26.82 -40.47 -38.60
N TYR A 5 -25.79 -41.32 -38.58
CA TYR A 5 -24.65 -41.18 -37.63
C TYR A 5 -23.78 -39.95 -37.92
N ALA A 6 -23.49 -39.65 -39.19
CA ALA A 6 -22.73 -38.47 -39.61
C ALA A 6 -23.50 -37.19 -39.26
N GLU A 7 -24.81 -37.14 -39.41
CA GLU A 7 -25.63 -35.98 -39.10
C GLU A 7 -25.71 -35.72 -37.59
N SER A 8 -25.84 -36.75 -36.79
CA SER A 8 -25.83 -36.63 -35.31
C SER A 8 -24.49 -36.18 -34.78
N HIS A 9 -23.39 -36.67 -35.38
CA HIS A 9 -22.02 -36.26 -35.02
C HIS A 9 -21.78 -34.81 -35.39
N LEU A 10 -22.25 -34.35 -36.56
CA LEU A 10 -22.12 -32.97 -36.99
C LEU A 10 -22.89 -32.00 -36.07
N LYS A 11 -24.11 -32.37 -35.66
CA LYS A 11 -24.91 -31.59 -34.69
C LYS A 11 -24.22 -31.52 -33.32
N SER A 12 -23.65 -32.60 -32.83
CA SER A 12 -22.92 -32.63 -31.55
C SER A 12 -21.68 -31.75 -31.59
N VAL A 13 -20.88 -31.80 -32.64
CA VAL A 13 -19.68 -30.94 -32.83
C VAL A 13 -20.08 -29.45 -32.88
N ASN A 14 -21.19 -29.14 -33.57
CA ASN A 14 -21.66 -27.75 -33.68
C ASN A 14 -22.13 -27.20 -32.32
N HIS A 15 -22.82 -27.99 -31.51
CA HIS A 15 -23.20 -27.60 -30.15
C HIS A 15 -21.97 -27.37 -29.26
N THR A 16 -20.98 -28.26 -29.32
CA THR A 16 -19.72 -28.11 -28.55
C THR A 16 -18.98 -26.85 -28.95
N LEU A 17 -18.90 -26.54 -30.25
CA LEU A 17 -18.28 -25.30 -30.75
C LEU A 17 -19.01 -24.05 -30.23
N VAL A 18 -20.35 -24.05 -30.24
CA VAL A 18 -21.14 -22.93 -29.72
C VAL A 18 -20.91 -22.72 -28.22
N TYR A 19 -20.90 -23.79 -27.42
CA TYR A 19 -20.61 -23.66 -25.99
C TYR A 19 -19.21 -23.18 -25.68
N THR A 20 -18.19 -23.64 -26.44
CA THR A 20 -16.81 -23.14 -26.28
C THR A 20 -16.69 -21.67 -26.66
N LEU A 21 -17.36 -21.20 -27.71
CA LEU A 21 -17.38 -19.79 -28.07
C LEU A 21 -18.08 -18.92 -27.01
N ILE A 22 -19.19 -19.39 -26.44
CA ILE A 22 -19.87 -18.70 -25.35
C ILE A 22 -18.96 -18.62 -24.12
N PHE A 23 -18.29 -19.72 -23.75
CA PHE A 23 -17.37 -19.76 -22.62
C PHE A 23 -16.20 -18.78 -22.80
N ILE A 24 -15.60 -18.75 -24.00
CA ILE A 24 -14.53 -17.79 -24.34
C ILE A 24 -15.05 -16.36 -24.27
N GLY A 25 -16.26 -16.07 -24.75
CA GLY A 25 -16.88 -14.76 -24.67
C GLY A 25 -17.08 -14.29 -23.23
N VAL A 26 -17.59 -15.17 -22.37
CA VAL A 26 -17.79 -14.88 -20.94
C VAL A 26 -16.45 -14.65 -20.25
N ALA A 27 -15.45 -15.49 -20.49
CA ALA A 27 -14.10 -15.34 -19.93
C ALA A 27 -13.45 -14.01 -20.36
N PHE A 28 -13.64 -13.61 -21.64
CA PHE A 28 -13.14 -12.33 -22.14
C PHE A 28 -13.86 -11.14 -21.49
N MET A 29 -15.17 -11.19 -21.29
CA MET A 29 -15.89 -10.15 -20.55
C MET A 29 -15.45 -10.04 -19.10
N MET A 30 -15.18 -11.15 -18.43
CA MET A 30 -14.64 -11.16 -17.07
C MET A 30 -13.22 -10.55 -17.03
N PHE A 31 -12.40 -10.86 -18.01
CA PHE A 31 -11.06 -10.27 -18.16
C PHE A 31 -11.13 -8.75 -18.38
N LEU A 32 -12.01 -8.26 -19.27
CA LEU A 32 -12.19 -6.82 -19.48
C LEU A 32 -12.68 -6.12 -18.21
N ASN A 33 -13.60 -6.73 -17.48
CA ASN A 33 -14.10 -6.19 -16.21
C ASN A 33 -12.97 -6.12 -15.14
N TYR A 34 -12.12 -7.14 -15.10
CA TYR A 34 -10.93 -7.17 -14.23
C TYR A 34 -9.94 -6.06 -14.61
N VAL A 35 -9.62 -5.90 -15.89
CA VAL A 35 -8.72 -4.82 -16.38
C VAL A 35 -9.32 -3.43 -16.10
N TYR A 36 -10.63 -3.25 -16.28
CA TYR A 36 -11.31 -2.01 -15.93
C TYR A 36 -11.24 -1.71 -14.42
N PHE A 37 -11.43 -2.71 -13.59
CA PHE A 37 -11.30 -2.59 -12.13
C PHE A 37 -9.88 -2.17 -11.72
N LEU A 38 -8.85 -2.78 -12.33
CA LEU A 38 -7.45 -2.41 -12.11
C LEU A 38 -7.16 -0.96 -12.50
N TYR A 39 -7.64 -0.55 -13.68
CA TYR A 39 -7.47 0.82 -14.18
C TYR A 39 -8.15 1.85 -13.26
N ARG A 40 -9.37 1.57 -12.82
CA ARG A 40 -10.13 2.42 -11.90
C ARG A 40 -9.41 2.58 -10.56
N ASN A 41 -8.87 1.50 -10.02
CA ASN A 41 -8.14 1.52 -8.74
C ASN A 41 -6.86 2.36 -8.85
N LYS A 42 -6.10 2.18 -9.93
CA LYS A 42 -4.90 2.98 -10.20
C LYS A 42 -5.23 4.48 -10.27
N LYS A 43 -6.26 4.84 -11.04
CA LYS A 43 -6.68 6.24 -11.20
C LYS A 43 -7.15 6.86 -9.88
N ARG A 44 -7.80 6.06 -9.02
CA ARG A 44 -8.21 6.51 -7.68
C ARG A 44 -7.00 6.90 -6.82
N VAL A 45 -5.98 6.03 -6.76
CA VAL A 45 -4.76 6.28 -5.98
C VAL A 45 -4.01 7.50 -6.50
N GLU A 46 -3.87 7.65 -7.83
CA GLU A 46 -3.23 8.81 -8.44
C GLU A 46 -3.99 10.12 -8.14
N ASN A 47 -5.31 10.08 -8.11
CA ASN A 47 -6.13 11.25 -7.79
C ASN A 47 -6.01 11.64 -6.32
N GLU A 48 -6.01 10.66 -5.39
CA GLU A 48 -5.82 10.92 -3.96
C GLU A 48 -4.44 11.54 -3.70
N LEU A 49 -3.38 11.01 -4.32
CA LEU A 49 -2.04 11.59 -4.22
C LEU A 49 -1.98 13.03 -4.72
N LYS A 50 -2.56 13.31 -5.90
CA LYS A 50 -2.60 14.67 -6.45
C LYS A 50 -3.38 15.63 -5.54
N LEU A 51 -4.48 15.14 -4.93
CA LEU A 51 -5.26 15.95 -4.00
C LEU A 51 -4.45 16.33 -2.76
N ILE A 52 -3.73 15.35 -2.17
CA ILE A 52 -2.86 15.58 -1.01
C ILE A 52 -1.74 16.58 -1.35
N GLU A 53 -1.11 16.42 -2.51
CA GLU A 53 -0.05 17.31 -2.97
C GLU A 53 -0.56 18.71 -3.25
N GLN A 54 -1.72 18.86 -3.89
CA GLN A 54 -2.37 20.15 -4.12
C GLN A 54 -2.76 20.83 -2.80
N GLU A 55 -3.31 20.09 -1.84
CA GLU A 55 -3.62 20.64 -0.51
C GLU A 55 -2.36 21.13 0.21
N ARG A 56 -1.27 20.37 0.16
CA ARG A 56 0.01 20.76 0.76
C ARG A 56 0.58 22.02 0.10
N GLN A 57 0.47 22.14 -1.23
CA GLN A 57 0.93 23.31 -1.97
C GLN A 57 0.01 24.52 -1.80
N SER A 58 -1.27 24.32 -1.59
CA SER A 58 -2.25 25.39 -1.37
C SER A 58 -2.23 26.00 0.03
N LEU A 59 -1.52 25.38 0.98
CA LEU A 59 -1.36 25.90 2.33
C LEU A 59 -0.58 27.23 2.29
N PRO A 60 -1.07 28.27 2.99
CA PRO A 60 -0.30 29.52 3.12
C PRO A 60 1.10 29.25 3.66
N GLU A 61 2.10 29.98 3.15
CA GLU A 61 3.50 29.87 3.55
C GLU A 61 3.71 29.77 5.08
N PRO A 62 3.05 30.63 5.92
CA PRO A 62 3.22 30.55 7.37
C PRO A 62 2.70 29.23 7.97
N VAL A 63 1.66 28.63 7.39
CA VAL A 63 1.14 27.35 7.86
C VAL A 63 2.10 26.23 7.50
N ARG A 64 2.66 26.25 6.30
CA ARG A 64 3.66 25.27 5.84
C ARG A 64 4.93 25.34 6.68
N MET A 65 5.40 26.56 7.01
CA MET A 65 6.53 26.76 7.91
C MET A 65 6.21 26.27 9.33
N ALA A 66 5.02 26.53 9.84
CA ALA A 66 4.62 26.03 11.14
C ALA A 66 4.58 24.49 11.20
N MET A 67 4.13 23.82 10.14
CA MET A 67 4.17 22.35 10.06
C MET A 67 5.60 21.82 10.06
N ASN A 68 6.50 22.43 9.30
CA ASN A 68 7.92 22.04 9.29
C ASN A 68 8.56 22.25 10.67
N ASN A 69 8.26 23.36 11.35
CA ASN A 69 8.75 23.61 12.70
C ASN A 69 8.28 22.55 13.70
N VAL A 70 7.02 22.10 13.59
CA VAL A 70 6.48 21.04 14.46
C VAL A 70 7.18 19.69 14.19
N GLU A 71 7.56 19.41 12.95
CA GLU A 71 8.33 18.21 12.60
C GLU A 71 9.78 18.31 13.14
N ASP A 72 10.41 19.46 13.02
CA ASP A 72 11.75 19.72 13.55
C ASP A 72 11.76 19.66 15.09
N ASP A 73 10.78 20.25 15.76
CA ASP A 73 10.60 20.19 17.20
C ASP A 73 10.42 18.75 17.69
N PHE A 74 9.69 17.94 16.93
CA PHE A 74 9.56 16.53 17.26
C PHE A 74 10.89 15.80 17.19
N HIS A 75 11.67 16.00 16.13
CA HIS A 75 12.96 15.34 15.94
C HIS A 75 13.98 15.74 17.03
N GLN A 76 13.78 16.88 17.69
CA GLN A 76 14.56 17.33 18.83
C GLN A 76 13.96 16.93 20.17
N SER A 77 12.75 16.37 20.19
CA SER A 77 12.07 15.98 21.42
C SER A 77 12.81 14.83 22.15
N GLU A 78 12.73 14.87 23.49
CA GLU A 78 13.29 13.80 24.32
C GLU A 78 12.69 12.43 23.97
N PHE A 79 11.41 12.39 23.67
CA PHE A 79 10.73 11.17 23.21
C PHE A 79 11.38 10.60 21.95
N TYR A 80 11.56 11.40 20.90
CA TYR A 80 12.16 10.93 19.64
C TYR A 80 13.60 10.47 19.83
N LEU A 81 14.40 11.21 20.59
CA LEU A 81 15.78 10.86 20.90
C LEU A 81 15.87 9.53 21.68
N SER A 82 14.98 9.33 22.65
CA SER A 82 14.84 8.08 23.38
C SER A 82 14.43 6.91 22.48
N LEU A 83 13.43 7.14 21.62
CA LEU A 83 12.96 6.17 20.62
C LEU A 83 14.10 5.77 19.67
N ARG A 84 14.83 6.73 19.11
CA ARG A 84 15.99 6.47 18.25
C ARG A 84 17.09 5.66 18.97
N LYS A 85 17.33 5.95 20.24
CA LYS A 85 18.30 5.22 21.05
C LYS A 85 17.86 3.76 21.29
N LYS A 86 16.59 3.51 21.57
CA LYS A 86 16.06 2.15 21.67
C LYS A 86 16.19 1.39 20.35
N ILE A 87 15.80 2.03 19.23
CA ILE A 87 15.89 1.44 17.89
C ILE A 87 17.35 1.08 17.56
N SER A 88 18.30 1.98 17.80
CA SER A 88 19.72 1.75 17.51
C SER A 88 20.33 0.62 18.32
N ARG A 89 19.76 0.31 19.51
CA ARG A 89 20.14 -0.82 20.34
C ARG A 89 19.43 -2.13 19.98
N GLY A 90 18.51 -2.06 18.99
CA GLY A 90 17.69 -3.21 18.62
C GLY A 90 16.67 -3.61 19.69
N GLU A 91 16.30 -2.70 20.59
CA GLU A 91 15.32 -2.95 21.63
C GLU A 91 13.91 -2.97 21.02
N ARG A 92 13.08 -3.89 21.49
CA ARG A 92 11.67 -3.96 21.11
C ARG A 92 10.92 -2.75 21.67
N LEU A 93 10.10 -2.11 20.83
CA LEU A 93 9.23 -1.02 21.28
C LEU A 93 8.09 -1.57 22.13
N ASN A 94 7.86 -0.92 23.26
CA ASN A 94 6.76 -1.24 24.16
C ASN A 94 5.49 -0.47 23.79
N LYS A 95 4.41 -0.67 24.54
CA LYS A 95 3.12 -0.03 24.29
C LYS A 95 3.19 1.50 24.40
N ASP A 96 3.99 2.03 25.31
CA ASP A 96 4.11 3.48 25.50
C ASP A 96 4.88 4.12 24.34
N ASP A 97 5.88 3.43 23.81
CA ASP A 97 6.59 3.85 22.60
C ASP A 97 5.62 3.96 21.40
N TRP A 98 4.74 2.95 21.23
CA TRP A 98 3.75 2.96 20.15
C TRP A 98 2.67 4.04 20.36
N ASN A 99 2.22 4.25 21.58
CA ASN A 99 1.30 5.34 21.90
C ASN A 99 1.92 6.72 21.57
N GLY A 100 3.18 6.91 21.93
CA GLY A 100 3.92 8.14 21.61
C GLY A 100 4.09 8.36 20.11
N ILE A 101 4.39 7.30 19.34
CA ILE A 101 4.43 7.34 17.86
C ILE A 101 3.05 7.75 17.32
N GLU A 102 1.98 7.11 17.78
CA GLU A 102 0.63 7.42 17.31
C GLU A 102 0.22 8.87 17.61
N GLU A 103 0.53 9.37 18.82
CA GLU A 103 0.28 10.76 19.20
C GLU A 103 1.05 11.74 18.31
N HIS A 104 2.31 11.42 18.01
CA HIS A 104 3.10 12.20 17.08
C HIS A 104 2.45 12.25 15.69
N PHE A 105 2.06 11.09 15.14
CA PHE A 105 1.40 11.06 13.82
C PHE A 105 0.09 11.84 13.79
N LYS A 106 -0.70 11.82 14.85
CA LYS A 106 -1.92 12.65 14.97
C LYS A 106 -1.63 14.14 14.92
N ARG A 107 -0.48 14.56 15.44
CA ARG A 107 -0.10 15.98 15.52
C ARG A 107 0.59 16.48 14.27
N VAL A 108 1.58 15.73 13.74
CA VAL A 108 2.44 16.17 12.63
C VAL A 108 1.92 15.68 11.28
N TYR A 109 1.41 14.47 11.24
CA TYR A 109 0.90 13.84 10.02
C TYR A 109 -0.56 13.39 10.17
N PRO A 110 -1.52 14.30 10.45
CA PRO A 110 -2.89 13.92 10.86
C PRO A 110 -3.63 13.07 9.84
N ARG A 111 -3.24 13.15 8.56
CA ARG A 111 -3.85 12.38 7.47
C ARG A 111 -3.09 11.09 7.11
N PHE A 112 -1.89 10.88 7.62
CA PHE A 112 -1.05 9.76 7.22
C PHE A 112 -1.76 8.41 7.40
N ASN A 113 -2.19 8.12 8.63
CA ASN A 113 -2.86 6.85 8.92
C ASN A 113 -4.18 6.70 8.17
N SER A 114 -5.00 7.76 8.08
CA SER A 114 -6.28 7.74 7.37
C SER A 114 -6.08 7.55 5.87
N THR A 115 -5.10 8.20 5.26
CA THR A 115 -4.76 8.01 3.84
C THR A 115 -4.38 6.56 3.56
N LEU A 116 -3.49 5.97 4.35
CA LEU A 116 -3.08 4.58 4.19
C LEU A 116 -4.26 3.61 4.32
N LEU A 117 -5.15 3.82 5.29
CA LEU A 117 -6.35 3.01 5.49
C LEU A 117 -7.38 3.19 4.37
N THR A 118 -7.47 4.39 3.77
CA THR A 118 -8.35 4.64 2.62
C THR A 118 -7.85 3.93 1.37
N LEU A 119 -6.53 3.91 1.15
CA LEU A 119 -5.92 3.20 0.04
C LEU A 119 -6.13 1.69 0.17
N ARG A 120 -6.02 1.18 1.40
CA ARG A 120 -6.21 -0.24 1.71
C ARG A 120 -6.41 -0.46 3.21
N ASN A 121 -7.20 -1.51 3.53
CA ASN A 121 -7.21 -2.04 4.89
C ASN A 121 -5.85 -2.70 5.21
N MET A 122 -5.12 -2.12 6.17
CA MET A 122 -3.80 -2.56 6.60
C MET A 122 -3.87 -3.27 7.94
N SER A 123 -3.06 -4.31 8.11
CA SER A 123 -2.83 -4.93 9.41
C SER A 123 -2.00 -4.01 10.31
N GLU A 124 -2.03 -4.24 11.61
CA GLU A 124 -1.23 -3.49 12.59
C GLU A 124 0.27 -3.47 12.22
N ILE A 125 0.84 -4.63 11.88
CA ILE A 125 2.26 -4.72 11.47
C ILE A 125 2.54 -3.92 10.19
N GLU A 126 1.65 -3.96 9.21
CA GLU A 126 1.80 -3.17 7.98
C GLU A 126 1.79 -1.67 8.28
N MET A 127 0.91 -1.21 9.18
CA MET A 127 0.87 0.18 9.63
C MET A 127 2.13 0.57 10.41
N GLN A 128 2.58 -0.27 11.35
CA GLN A 128 3.81 -0.06 12.11
C GLN A 128 5.04 0.07 11.19
N VAL A 129 5.15 -0.76 10.16
CA VAL A 129 6.22 -0.65 9.14
C VAL A 129 6.14 0.71 8.43
N CYS A 130 4.95 1.16 8.02
CA CYS A 130 4.78 2.45 7.34
C CYS A 130 5.13 3.64 8.25
N GLN A 131 4.72 3.61 9.51
CA GLN A 131 5.03 4.64 10.49
C GLN A 131 6.54 4.74 10.76
N LEU A 132 7.21 3.60 10.98
CA LEU A 132 8.65 3.58 11.21
C LEU A 132 9.44 4.04 9.97
N LEU A 133 8.99 3.70 8.75
CA LEU A 133 9.57 4.23 7.51
C LEU A 133 9.44 5.75 7.45
N LYS A 134 8.25 6.29 7.72
CA LYS A 134 8.02 7.75 7.73
C LYS A 134 8.90 8.47 8.75
N LEU A 135 9.24 7.83 9.86
CA LEU A 135 10.21 8.30 10.85
C LEU A 135 11.68 8.07 10.45
N ASN A 136 11.96 7.74 9.18
CA ASN A 136 13.30 7.48 8.67
C ASN A 136 14.06 6.36 9.41
N VAL A 137 13.34 5.34 9.91
CA VAL A 137 13.95 4.14 10.48
C VAL A 137 14.35 3.19 9.34
N SER A 138 15.60 2.70 9.39
CA SER A 138 16.07 1.79 8.34
C SER A 138 15.27 0.48 8.32
N PRO A 139 15.05 -0.13 7.14
CA PRO A 139 14.36 -1.42 7.07
C PRO A 139 15.01 -2.55 7.89
N SER A 140 16.31 -2.46 8.11
CA SER A 140 17.06 -3.39 8.97
C SER A 140 16.67 -3.23 10.44
N ASP A 141 16.57 -1.98 10.90
CA ASP A 141 16.19 -1.65 12.27
C ASP A 141 14.70 -1.96 12.49
N ILE A 142 13.85 -1.69 11.50
CA ILE A 142 12.43 -2.08 11.53
C ILE A 142 12.29 -3.59 11.75
N ALA A 143 13.07 -4.39 11.03
CA ALA A 143 13.06 -5.84 11.19
C ALA A 143 13.42 -6.26 12.63
N THR A 144 14.48 -5.67 13.19
CA THR A 144 14.92 -5.94 14.54
C THR A 144 13.86 -5.54 15.59
N VAL A 145 13.35 -4.32 15.49
CA VAL A 145 12.36 -3.76 16.44
C VAL A 145 11.04 -4.53 16.43
N LEU A 146 10.61 -4.99 15.25
CA LEU A 146 9.39 -5.80 15.09
C LEU A 146 9.62 -7.30 15.27
N CYS A 147 10.83 -7.73 15.62
CA CYS A 147 11.21 -9.15 15.74
C CYS A 147 10.84 -9.95 14.47
N LYS A 148 11.20 -9.41 13.32
CA LYS A 148 10.97 -10.02 11.99
C LYS A 148 12.27 -10.14 11.22
N ASP A 149 12.30 -11.03 10.24
CA ASP A 149 13.42 -11.13 9.31
C ASP A 149 13.41 -9.95 8.32
N LYS A 150 14.60 -9.53 7.88
CA LYS A 150 14.74 -8.48 6.85
C LYS A 150 13.99 -8.81 5.56
N SER A 151 13.96 -10.09 5.17
CA SER A 151 13.20 -10.58 4.03
C SER A 151 11.69 -10.41 4.21
N SER A 152 11.17 -10.63 5.43
CA SER A 152 9.77 -10.41 5.77
C SER A 152 9.38 -8.94 5.64
N ILE A 153 10.20 -8.01 6.15
CA ILE A 153 9.96 -6.57 6.01
C ILE A 153 10.02 -6.14 4.53
N SER A 154 10.99 -6.64 3.77
CA SER A 154 11.06 -6.39 2.33
C SER A 154 9.81 -6.89 1.59
N SER A 155 9.36 -8.10 1.93
CA SER A 155 8.16 -8.72 1.36
C SER A 155 6.88 -7.94 1.70
N ILE A 156 6.75 -7.45 2.95
CA ILE A 156 5.62 -6.59 3.36
C ILE A 156 5.57 -5.34 2.49
N ARG A 157 6.67 -4.62 2.34
CA ARG A 157 6.76 -3.38 1.56
C ARG A 157 6.45 -3.59 0.08
N SER A 158 7.08 -4.58 -0.58
CA SER A 158 6.79 -4.91 -1.99
C SER A 158 5.34 -5.33 -2.19
N ARG A 159 4.79 -6.11 -1.25
CA ARG A 159 3.39 -6.54 -1.30
C ARG A 159 2.43 -5.37 -1.12
N LEU A 160 2.71 -4.44 -0.21
CA LEU A 160 1.92 -3.23 -0.02
C LEU A 160 1.90 -2.38 -1.29
N TYR A 161 3.07 -2.16 -1.90
CA TYR A 161 3.16 -1.45 -3.17
C TYR A 161 2.31 -2.12 -4.26
N SER A 162 2.51 -3.43 -4.45
CA SER A 162 1.76 -4.18 -5.45
C SER A 162 0.26 -4.16 -5.23
N LYS A 163 -0.17 -4.17 -3.99
CA LYS A 163 -1.59 -4.19 -3.61
C LYS A 163 -2.26 -2.82 -3.71
N VAL A 164 -1.54 -1.73 -3.46
CA VAL A 164 -2.07 -0.36 -3.55
C VAL A 164 -2.08 0.11 -4.99
N PHE A 165 -1.02 -0.15 -5.74
CA PHE A 165 -0.85 0.37 -7.10
C PHE A 165 -1.22 -0.63 -8.21
N ASP A 166 -1.55 -1.87 -7.84
CA ASP A 166 -1.93 -2.95 -8.77
C ASP A 166 -0.85 -3.23 -9.84
N LYS A 167 0.40 -3.05 -9.49
CA LYS A 167 1.56 -3.33 -10.35
C LYS A 167 2.72 -3.91 -9.55
N LYS A 168 3.57 -4.69 -10.21
CA LYS A 168 4.81 -5.15 -9.59
C LYS A 168 5.69 -3.95 -9.28
N GLY A 169 6.21 -3.91 -8.05
CA GLY A 169 7.14 -2.90 -7.59
C GLY A 169 8.08 -3.48 -6.55
N SER A 170 9.16 -2.77 -6.32
CA SER A 170 10.15 -3.11 -5.31
C SER A 170 9.74 -2.58 -3.93
N SER A 171 10.44 -3.02 -2.89
CA SER A 171 10.29 -2.42 -1.57
C SER A 171 10.72 -0.95 -1.52
N LYS A 172 11.63 -0.52 -2.41
CA LYS A 172 12.07 0.88 -2.51
C LYS A 172 10.96 1.79 -3.05
N ASP A 173 10.18 1.31 -4.03
CA ASP A 173 9.07 2.09 -4.57
C ASP A 173 8.02 2.38 -3.49
N TRP A 174 7.83 1.44 -2.54
CA TRP A 174 6.98 1.66 -1.37
C TRP A 174 7.57 2.69 -0.41
N ASP A 175 8.88 2.65 -0.17
CA ASP A 175 9.56 3.60 0.70
C ASP A 175 9.44 5.04 0.14
N GLU A 176 9.68 5.21 -1.17
CA GLU A 176 9.52 6.51 -1.85
C GLU A 176 8.09 7.04 -1.72
N PHE A 177 7.10 6.17 -1.88
CA PHE A 177 5.70 6.53 -1.68
C PHE A 177 5.43 6.98 -0.24
N ILE A 178 5.89 6.24 0.77
CA ILE A 178 5.71 6.60 2.19
C ILE A 178 6.38 7.94 2.52
N TYR A 179 7.55 8.21 1.97
CA TYR A 179 8.23 9.50 2.19
C TYR A 179 7.50 10.67 1.52
N SER A 180 6.77 10.43 0.45
CA SER A 180 6.01 11.46 -0.25
C SER A 180 4.68 11.83 0.44
N LEU A 181 4.15 10.97 1.30
CA LEU A 181 2.96 11.24 2.12
C LEU A 181 3.27 12.19 3.28
#